data_37c5ffca8bad33e1ce86d90aeb3c3dd1
#
_entry.id   37c5ffca8bad33e1ce86d90aeb3c3dd1
#
_cell.length_a   1.000
_cell.length_b   1.000
_cell.length_c   1.000
_cell.angle_alpha   90.00
_cell.angle_beta   90.00
_cell.angle_gamma   90.00
#
_symmetry.space_group_name_H-M   'P 1'
#
loop_
_entity.id
_entity.type
_entity.pdbx_description
1 polymer ?
#
loop_
_entity_poly.entity_id
_entity_poly.type
_entity_poly.pdbx_seq_one_letter_code
_entity_poly.pdbx_strand_id
1 'polypeptide(L)'
;MKRLLCILITLFASTLLAQSQTFEIIGGDTCNKIDLEGKKQGKWILLGKHKPSATCYKPDQEIEKGMYLDNRKTGIWIEYYCNGNLKNKLTFANGRPDGYAIMYHENGKISEEGNWKISKWVGNYKLYYENGVVQHEFVFNQSGKREGAQKYFYENGQMAIEGNFVNGRENGLIKEYHENGDLKAEKNYNEGDVDVASIKTYEPKKPIVKKSDNILDNAPKITVSKDEAPNDAAKKGSGPMILNGQHTLYNKNKQITKDGIFSNNTFMEGKAYFYNENGILTRIAVYKNGVYIGDTQVDK
;
A
#
# COMPACT_ATOMS: atom_id res chain seq x y z
N MET A 1 66.66 -2.66 -57.42
CA MET A 1 65.52 -3.34 -56.77
C MET A 1 64.71 -2.30 -55.98
N LYS A 2 63.60 -1.79 -56.58
CA LYS A 2 62.69 -0.81 -55.94
C LYS A 2 61.55 -1.62 -55.36
N ARG A 3 61.39 -1.63 -54.01
CA ARG A 3 60.27 -2.26 -53.32
C ARG A 3 59.09 -1.26 -53.35
N LEU A 4 58.01 -1.63 -54.01
CA LEU A 4 56.74 -0.91 -54.04
C LEU A 4 56.00 -1.27 -52.74
N LEU A 5 55.80 -0.27 -51.89
CA LEU A 5 55.00 -0.41 -50.66
C LEU A 5 53.54 -0.10 -50.98
N CYS A 6 52.69 -1.11 -51.12
CA CYS A 6 51.24 -0.96 -51.23
C CYS A 6 50.65 -0.65 -49.86
N ILE A 7 50.21 0.60 -49.67
CA ILE A 7 49.42 1.00 -48.48
C ILE A 7 47.96 0.68 -48.78
N LEU A 8 47.42 -0.35 -48.13
CA LEU A 8 45.99 -0.66 -48.11
C LEU A 8 45.27 0.32 -47.16
N ILE A 9 44.60 1.33 -47.67
CA ILE A 9 43.72 2.18 -46.91
C ILE A 9 42.37 1.47 -46.81
N THR A 10 42.10 0.81 -45.68
CA THR A 10 40.74 0.30 -45.34
C THR A 10 39.89 1.47 -44.90
N LEU A 11 39.00 1.96 -45.80
CA LEU A 11 37.94 2.88 -45.45
C LEU A 11 36.94 2.15 -44.53
N PHE A 12 36.98 2.42 -43.26
CA PHE A 12 35.88 2.10 -42.34
C PHE A 12 34.74 3.06 -42.62
N ALA A 13 33.79 2.68 -43.46
CA ALA A 13 32.53 3.38 -43.61
C ALA A 13 31.70 3.08 -42.34
N SER A 14 31.80 3.95 -41.33
CA SER A 14 30.85 3.99 -40.25
C SER A 14 29.51 4.44 -40.80
N THR A 15 28.56 3.53 -41.01
CA THR A 15 27.17 3.87 -41.27
C THR A 15 26.64 4.55 -40.02
N LEU A 16 26.66 5.88 -40.00
CA LEU A 16 25.81 6.64 -39.06
C LEU A 16 24.36 6.32 -39.40
N LEU A 17 23.72 5.46 -38.60
CA LEU A 17 22.27 5.32 -38.59
C LEU A 17 21.73 6.70 -38.17
N ALA A 18 21.23 7.47 -39.12
CA ALA A 18 20.55 8.74 -38.84
C ALA A 18 19.31 8.42 -38.02
N GLN A 19 19.35 8.75 -36.72
CA GLN A 19 18.23 8.61 -35.84
C GLN A 19 17.18 9.63 -36.22
N SER A 20 15.97 9.20 -36.59
CA SER A 20 14.87 10.09 -36.96
C SER A 20 14.04 10.44 -35.73
N GLN A 21 13.61 11.70 -35.66
CA GLN A 21 12.62 12.13 -34.66
C GLN A 21 11.30 11.38 -34.91
N THR A 22 10.70 10.87 -33.85
CA THR A 22 9.38 10.22 -33.89
C THR A 22 8.40 10.89 -32.94
N PHE A 23 7.11 10.80 -33.23
CA PHE A 23 6.02 11.28 -32.38
C PHE A 23 4.71 10.60 -32.78
N GLU A 24 3.70 10.73 -31.93
CA GLU A 24 2.32 10.34 -32.22
C GLU A 24 1.39 11.56 -32.11
N ILE A 25 0.31 11.54 -32.90
CA ILE A 25 -0.80 12.49 -32.72
C ILE A 25 -1.90 11.79 -31.95
N ILE A 26 -2.19 12.28 -30.74
CA ILE A 26 -3.22 11.76 -29.86
C ILE A 26 -4.14 12.91 -29.46
N GLY A 27 -5.44 12.80 -29.82
CA GLY A 27 -6.42 13.85 -29.55
C GLY A 27 -6.11 15.20 -30.18
N GLY A 28 -5.34 15.22 -31.29
CA GLY A 28 -4.90 16.45 -31.97
C GLY A 28 -3.57 17.03 -31.44
N ASP A 29 -3.04 16.53 -30.36
CA ASP A 29 -1.78 16.96 -29.75
C ASP A 29 -0.61 16.09 -30.22
N THR A 30 0.58 16.71 -30.37
CA THR A 30 1.84 15.99 -30.57
C THR A 30 2.28 15.38 -29.24
N CYS A 31 2.28 14.04 -29.17
CA CYS A 31 2.61 13.26 -28.00
C CYS A 31 3.74 12.26 -28.29
N ASN A 32 4.29 11.64 -27.25
CA ASN A 32 5.23 10.52 -27.33
C ASN A 32 6.45 10.83 -28.22
N LYS A 33 6.93 12.07 -28.14
CA LYS A 33 8.04 12.53 -28.95
C LYS A 33 9.36 11.92 -28.51
N ILE A 34 10.10 11.34 -29.46
CA ILE A 34 11.53 11.00 -29.34
C ILE A 34 12.30 11.91 -30.22
N ASP A 35 13.30 12.64 -29.69
CA ASP A 35 14.14 13.56 -30.44
C ASP A 35 15.21 12.83 -31.26
N LEU A 36 16.03 13.61 -31.95
CA LEU A 36 17.14 13.09 -32.79
C LEU A 36 18.25 12.41 -31.99
N GLU A 37 18.28 12.63 -30.68
CA GLU A 37 19.23 11.98 -29.76
C GLU A 37 18.62 10.72 -29.12
N GLY A 38 17.38 10.32 -29.47
CA GLY A 38 16.67 9.19 -28.94
C GLY A 38 16.09 9.42 -27.53
N LYS A 39 15.95 10.68 -27.12
CA LYS A 39 15.41 11.04 -25.81
C LYS A 39 13.91 11.34 -25.90
N LYS A 40 13.18 10.88 -24.89
CA LYS A 40 11.77 11.23 -24.70
C LYS A 40 11.63 12.69 -24.29
N GLN A 41 10.71 13.42 -25.00
CA GLN A 41 10.48 14.84 -24.80
C GLN A 41 8.99 15.18 -24.80
N GLY A 42 8.61 16.21 -24.03
CA GLY A 42 7.26 16.78 -24.05
C GLY A 42 6.17 15.89 -23.49
N LYS A 43 4.95 16.07 -24.01
CA LYS A 43 3.76 15.34 -23.54
C LYS A 43 3.83 13.87 -23.93
N TRP A 44 3.57 13.01 -22.95
CA TRP A 44 3.55 11.56 -23.13
C TRP A 44 2.23 10.99 -22.65
N ILE A 45 1.65 10.09 -23.45
CA ILE A 45 0.43 9.36 -23.17
C ILE A 45 0.66 7.91 -23.52
N LEU A 46 0.63 7.03 -22.52
CA LEU A 46 0.67 5.59 -22.71
C LEU A 46 -0.76 5.06 -22.79
N LEU A 47 -1.11 4.50 -23.94
CA LEU A 47 -2.41 3.85 -24.16
C LEU A 47 -2.29 2.32 -24.02
N GLY A 48 -3.42 1.63 -23.88
CA GLY A 48 -3.48 0.17 -23.81
C GLY A 48 -2.75 -0.51 -24.99
N LYS A 49 -2.90 0.01 -26.21
CA LYS A 49 -2.19 -0.49 -27.42
C LYS A 49 -0.67 -0.49 -27.31
N HIS A 50 -0.09 0.43 -26.48
CA HIS A 50 1.35 0.53 -26.29
C HIS A 50 1.88 -0.49 -25.25
N LYS A 51 0.99 -1.17 -24.49
CA LYS A 51 1.34 -2.14 -23.47
C LYS A 51 0.46 -3.39 -23.61
N PRO A 52 0.65 -4.22 -24.66
CA PRO A 52 -0.20 -5.40 -24.94
C PRO A 52 -0.27 -6.40 -23.78
N SER A 53 0.74 -6.43 -22.90
CA SER A 53 0.75 -7.29 -21.71
C SER A 53 -0.26 -6.86 -20.64
N ALA A 54 -0.74 -5.63 -20.68
CA ALA A 54 -1.73 -5.09 -19.74
C ALA A 54 -3.16 -5.31 -20.30
N THR A 55 -3.58 -6.56 -20.33
CA THR A 55 -4.79 -7.04 -21.04
C THR A 55 -6.11 -6.48 -20.54
N CYS A 56 -6.13 -5.89 -19.35
CA CYS A 56 -7.34 -5.26 -18.79
C CYS A 56 -7.65 -3.88 -19.39
N TYR A 57 -6.69 -3.20 -20.04
CA TYR A 57 -6.92 -1.90 -20.69
C TYR A 57 -7.39 -2.08 -22.13
N LYS A 58 -8.37 -1.27 -22.54
CA LYS A 58 -8.75 -1.17 -23.95
C LYS A 58 -7.62 -0.53 -24.75
N PRO A 59 -7.48 -0.81 -26.07
CA PRO A 59 -6.40 -0.26 -26.89
C PRO A 59 -6.21 1.26 -26.81
N ASP A 60 -7.32 2.02 -26.78
CA ASP A 60 -7.30 3.49 -26.76
C ASP A 60 -7.44 4.06 -25.33
N GLN A 61 -7.48 3.22 -24.31
CA GLN A 61 -7.58 3.67 -22.93
C GLN A 61 -6.23 4.18 -22.44
N GLU A 62 -6.23 5.33 -21.77
CA GLU A 62 -5.05 5.88 -21.12
C GLU A 62 -4.65 4.97 -19.93
N ILE A 63 -3.36 4.63 -19.87
CA ILE A 63 -2.73 3.95 -18.73
C ILE A 63 -2.03 4.97 -17.86
N GLU A 64 -1.18 5.81 -18.46
CA GLU A 64 -0.50 6.90 -17.78
C GLU A 64 -0.25 8.07 -18.73
N LYS A 65 -0.11 9.28 -18.16
CA LYS A 65 0.29 10.47 -18.91
C LYS A 65 1.07 11.46 -18.06
N GLY A 66 1.91 12.25 -18.72
CA GLY A 66 2.71 13.28 -18.08
C GLY A 66 3.67 13.95 -19.06
N MET A 67 4.76 14.48 -18.53
CA MET A 67 5.78 15.17 -19.31
C MET A 67 7.13 14.49 -19.13
N TYR A 68 7.87 14.35 -20.24
CA TYR A 68 9.28 14.02 -20.24
C TYR A 68 10.15 15.21 -20.61
N LEU A 69 11.30 15.31 -19.97
CA LEU A 69 12.42 16.16 -20.35
C LEU A 69 13.67 15.28 -20.30
N ASP A 70 14.32 15.10 -21.45
CA ASP A 70 15.54 14.29 -21.60
C ASP A 70 15.45 12.89 -20.96
N ASN A 71 14.43 12.11 -21.34
CA ASN A 71 14.12 10.77 -20.78
C ASN A 71 13.70 10.77 -19.30
N ARG A 72 13.56 11.92 -18.64
CA ARG A 72 13.19 12.01 -17.22
C ARG A 72 11.75 12.49 -17.09
N LYS A 73 10.96 11.77 -16.28
CA LYS A 73 9.62 12.24 -15.89
C LYS A 73 9.75 13.58 -15.15
N THR A 74 8.88 14.55 -15.50
CA THR A 74 8.83 15.87 -14.86
C THR A 74 7.40 16.34 -14.72
N GLY A 75 7.13 17.22 -13.74
CA GLY A 75 5.78 17.70 -13.45
C GLY A 75 4.85 16.61 -12.94
N ILE A 76 3.55 16.81 -13.14
CA ILE A 76 2.54 15.87 -12.66
C ILE A 76 2.39 14.72 -13.65
N TRP A 77 2.48 13.49 -13.11
CA TRP A 77 2.14 12.24 -13.80
C TRP A 77 0.87 11.67 -13.25
N ILE A 78 0.00 11.22 -14.14
CA ILE A 78 -1.30 10.67 -13.83
C ILE A 78 -1.32 9.22 -14.32
N GLU A 79 -1.70 8.29 -13.49
CA GLU A 79 -1.92 6.88 -13.82
C GLU A 79 -3.38 6.52 -13.57
N TYR A 80 -3.92 5.61 -14.37
CA TYR A 80 -5.31 5.16 -14.29
C TYR A 80 -5.40 3.67 -14.00
N TYR A 81 -6.47 3.26 -13.36
CA TYR A 81 -6.89 1.85 -13.26
C TYR A 81 -7.54 1.37 -14.55
N CYS A 82 -7.68 0.04 -14.69
CA CYS A 82 -8.37 -0.57 -15.84
C CYS A 82 -9.84 -0.16 -15.97
N ASN A 83 -10.49 0.18 -14.87
CA ASN A 83 -11.86 0.69 -14.86
C ASN A 83 -11.98 2.17 -15.32
N GLY A 84 -10.84 2.83 -15.60
CA GLY A 84 -10.75 4.22 -16.02
C GLY A 84 -10.64 5.23 -14.87
N ASN A 85 -10.80 4.80 -13.63
CA ASN A 85 -10.62 5.68 -12.48
C ASN A 85 -9.15 6.07 -12.31
N LEU A 86 -8.91 7.23 -11.70
CA LEU A 86 -7.58 7.66 -11.31
C LEU A 86 -6.95 6.65 -10.36
N LYS A 87 -5.69 6.29 -10.59
CA LYS A 87 -4.89 5.45 -9.71
C LYS A 87 -3.94 6.29 -8.86
N ASN A 88 -3.23 7.22 -9.50
CA ASN A 88 -2.41 8.18 -8.78
C ASN A 88 -2.17 9.47 -9.58
N LYS A 89 -1.76 10.51 -8.85
CA LYS A 89 -1.18 11.75 -9.36
C LYS A 89 0.10 12.00 -8.59
N LEU A 90 1.24 11.86 -9.25
CA LEU A 90 2.56 11.99 -8.65
C LEU A 90 3.30 13.16 -9.27
N THR A 91 3.89 14.02 -8.44
CA THR A 91 4.79 15.07 -8.91
C THR A 91 6.20 14.49 -9.06
N PHE A 92 6.81 14.72 -10.24
CA PHE A 92 8.16 14.27 -10.56
C PHE A 92 9.11 15.44 -10.75
N ALA A 93 10.32 15.31 -10.21
CA ALA A 93 11.45 16.17 -10.50
C ALA A 93 12.66 15.29 -10.87
N ASN A 94 13.30 15.58 -12.02
CA ASN A 94 14.48 14.84 -12.50
C ASN A 94 14.28 13.30 -12.56
N GLY A 95 13.10 12.84 -12.96
CA GLY A 95 12.79 11.43 -13.14
C GLY A 95 12.44 10.68 -11.85
N ARG A 96 12.35 11.36 -10.71
CA ARG A 96 11.99 10.77 -9.41
C ARG A 96 10.76 11.45 -8.83
N PRO A 97 9.88 10.71 -8.13
CA PRO A 97 8.81 11.34 -7.36
C PRO A 97 9.39 12.31 -6.33
N ASP A 98 8.99 13.59 -6.44
CA ASP A 98 9.39 14.68 -5.55
C ASP A 98 8.30 15.76 -5.60
N GLY A 99 7.56 15.93 -4.53
CA GLY A 99 6.44 16.85 -4.41
C GLY A 99 5.17 16.16 -3.94
N TYR A 100 4.04 16.85 -4.13
CA TYR A 100 2.75 16.34 -3.67
C TYR A 100 2.30 15.14 -4.48
N ALA A 101 1.82 14.12 -3.79
CA ALA A 101 1.32 12.86 -4.33
C ALA A 101 -0.08 12.57 -3.79
N ILE A 102 -0.95 12.09 -4.67
CA ILE A 102 -2.29 11.59 -4.32
C ILE A 102 -2.43 10.22 -4.95
N MET A 103 -2.84 9.24 -4.17
CA MET A 103 -3.21 7.90 -4.64
C MET A 103 -4.70 7.67 -4.40
N TYR A 104 -5.30 6.79 -5.18
CA TYR A 104 -6.75 6.55 -5.15
C TYR A 104 -7.00 5.04 -5.02
N HIS A 105 -8.10 4.70 -4.37
CA HIS A 105 -8.71 3.38 -4.43
C HIS A 105 -9.34 3.13 -5.82
N GLU A 106 -9.55 1.89 -6.20
CA GLU A 106 -10.24 1.55 -7.47
C GLU A 106 -11.66 2.12 -7.57
N ASN A 107 -12.30 2.42 -6.44
CA ASN A 107 -13.61 3.08 -6.40
C ASN A 107 -13.57 4.60 -6.68
N GLY A 108 -12.37 5.15 -6.93
CA GLY A 108 -12.13 6.56 -7.26
C GLY A 108 -11.97 7.50 -6.06
N LYS A 109 -12.13 7.02 -4.82
CA LYS A 109 -11.86 7.82 -3.62
C LYS A 109 -10.37 7.86 -3.34
N ILE A 110 -9.92 8.93 -2.68
CA ILE A 110 -8.52 9.06 -2.26
C ILE A 110 -8.18 7.91 -1.30
N SER A 111 -7.03 7.25 -1.53
CA SER A 111 -6.46 6.23 -0.63
C SER A 111 -5.39 6.81 0.27
N GLU A 112 -4.50 7.65 -0.29
CA GLU A 112 -3.47 8.34 0.48
C GLU A 112 -3.00 9.61 -0.22
N GLU A 113 -2.52 10.58 0.56
CA GLU A 113 -1.96 11.81 0.05
C GLU A 113 -0.90 12.39 0.98
N GLY A 114 0.04 13.14 0.43
CA GLY A 114 1.10 13.80 1.17
C GLY A 114 2.23 14.28 0.27
N ASN A 115 3.29 14.78 0.89
CA ASN A 115 4.49 15.16 0.16
C ASN A 115 5.48 13.99 0.10
N TRP A 116 5.95 13.72 -1.11
CA TRP A 116 6.95 12.71 -1.41
C TRP A 116 8.29 13.35 -1.70
N LYS A 117 9.36 12.86 -1.09
CA LYS A 117 10.71 13.35 -1.35
C LYS A 117 11.69 12.18 -1.33
N ILE A 118 12.37 11.96 -2.46
CA ILE A 118 13.39 10.90 -2.62
C ILE A 118 12.90 9.57 -2.01
N SER A 119 11.76 9.06 -2.51
CA SER A 119 11.17 7.77 -2.11
C SER A 119 10.69 7.67 -0.66
N LYS A 120 10.37 8.81 -0.02
CA LYS A 120 9.84 8.88 1.36
C LYS A 120 8.73 9.90 1.47
N TRP A 121 7.76 9.64 2.35
CA TRP A 121 6.82 10.65 2.81
C TRP A 121 7.52 11.66 3.73
N VAL A 122 7.21 12.94 3.57
CA VAL A 122 7.70 14.03 4.42
C VAL A 122 6.59 15.04 4.70
N GLY A 123 6.61 15.61 5.91
CA GLY A 123 5.54 16.52 6.33
C GLY A 123 4.22 15.82 6.57
N ASN A 124 3.11 16.50 6.29
CA ASN A 124 1.78 15.99 6.51
C ASN A 124 1.45 14.87 5.52
N TYR A 125 0.84 13.80 6.03
CA TYR A 125 0.41 12.63 5.29
C TYR A 125 -0.95 12.16 5.81
N LYS A 126 -1.83 11.74 4.90
CA LYS A 126 -3.11 11.13 5.22
C LYS A 126 -3.30 9.81 4.48
N LEU A 127 -3.83 8.84 5.17
CA LEU A 127 -4.34 7.57 4.64
C LEU A 127 -5.84 7.52 4.85
N TYR A 128 -6.56 6.94 3.90
CA TYR A 128 -8.02 6.86 3.91
C TYR A 128 -8.50 5.43 3.74
N TYR A 129 -9.61 5.13 4.38
CA TYR A 129 -10.37 3.90 4.13
C TYR A 129 -11.04 3.95 2.74
N GLU A 130 -11.47 2.81 2.22
CA GLU A 130 -12.22 2.74 0.95
C GLU A 130 -13.54 3.52 0.97
N ASN A 131 -14.13 3.73 2.16
CA ASN A 131 -15.31 4.57 2.32
C ASN A 131 -15.00 6.09 2.23
N GLY A 132 -13.70 6.46 2.16
CA GLY A 132 -13.21 7.85 2.06
C GLY A 132 -13.01 8.55 3.41
N VAL A 133 -13.26 7.86 4.52
CA VAL A 133 -12.96 8.38 5.87
C VAL A 133 -11.45 8.32 6.11
N VAL A 134 -10.90 9.34 6.76
CA VAL A 134 -9.48 9.35 7.16
C VAL A 134 -9.23 8.18 8.10
N GLN A 135 -8.21 7.39 7.80
CA GLN A 135 -7.72 6.29 8.63
C GLN A 135 -6.55 6.73 9.51
N HIS A 136 -5.60 7.47 8.92
CA HIS A 136 -4.43 7.98 9.63
C HIS A 136 -4.13 9.42 9.22
N GLU A 137 -3.72 10.25 10.19
CA GLU A 137 -3.08 11.54 9.96
C GLU A 137 -1.71 11.52 10.63
N PHE A 138 -0.66 11.62 9.83
CA PHE A 138 0.72 11.54 10.27
C PHE A 138 1.51 12.78 9.86
N VAL A 139 2.55 13.05 10.62
CA VAL A 139 3.61 13.96 10.23
C VAL A 139 4.91 13.18 10.14
N PHE A 140 5.64 13.35 9.04
CA PHE A 140 6.94 12.74 8.84
C PHE A 140 8.04 13.79 8.82
N ASN A 141 9.18 13.52 9.45
CA ASN A 141 10.36 14.37 9.35
C ASN A 141 11.08 14.18 7.99
N GLN A 142 12.15 14.96 7.76
CA GLN A 142 12.91 14.90 6.50
C GLN A 142 13.58 13.53 6.24
N SER A 143 13.71 12.70 7.27
CA SER A 143 14.22 11.32 7.15
C SER A 143 13.12 10.29 6.84
N GLY A 144 11.85 10.71 6.75
CA GLY A 144 10.70 9.83 6.53
C GLY A 144 10.27 9.06 7.78
N LYS A 145 10.68 9.52 8.98
CA LYS A 145 10.24 8.94 10.25
C LYS A 145 9.09 9.77 10.82
N ARG A 146 8.13 9.10 11.49
CA ARG A 146 7.02 9.80 12.18
C ARG A 146 7.56 10.78 13.22
N GLU A 147 7.01 12.00 13.23
CA GLU A 147 7.44 13.09 14.09
C GLU A 147 6.24 13.92 14.52
N GLY A 148 6.15 14.30 15.79
CA GLY A 148 5.03 15.09 16.30
C GLY A 148 3.74 14.29 16.44
N ALA A 149 2.59 14.99 16.34
CA ALA A 149 1.28 14.41 16.55
C ALA A 149 0.90 13.40 15.46
N GLN A 150 0.43 12.23 15.89
CA GLN A 150 -0.08 11.16 15.04
C GLN A 150 -1.50 10.82 15.50
N LYS A 151 -2.38 10.57 14.53
CA LYS A 151 -3.78 10.23 14.79
C LYS A 151 -4.22 9.05 13.95
N TYR A 152 -5.00 8.18 14.55
CA TYR A 152 -5.64 7.04 13.91
C TYR A 152 -7.15 7.14 14.13
N PHE A 153 -7.92 6.75 13.13
CA PHE A 153 -9.38 6.81 13.18
C PHE A 153 -9.96 5.45 12.81
N TYR A 154 -11.13 5.16 13.34
CA TYR A 154 -11.97 4.06 12.91
C TYR A 154 -12.68 4.37 11.58
N GLU A 155 -13.22 3.35 10.91
CA GLU A 155 -13.99 3.53 9.67
C GLU A 155 -15.25 4.42 9.82
N ASN A 156 -15.77 4.53 11.05
CA ASN A 156 -16.87 5.42 11.38
C ASN A 156 -16.44 6.89 11.59
N GLY A 157 -15.12 7.18 11.47
CA GLY A 157 -14.54 8.51 11.63
C GLY A 157 -14.21 8.90 13.07
N GLN A 158 -14.54 8.06 14.07
CA GLN A 158 -14.15 8.32 15.45
C GLN A 158 -12.65 8.14 15.65
N MET A 159 -12.06 8.95 16.54
CA MET A 159 -10.67 8.80 16.93
C MET A 159 -10.45 7.42 17.54
N ALA A 160 -9.38 6.73 17.10
CA ALA A 160 -8.99 5.43 17.65
C ALA A 160 -7.77 5.59 18.56
N ILE A 161 -6.75 6.32 18.10
CA ILE A 161 -5.51 6.55 18.84
C ILE A 161 -5.00 7.96 18.51
N GLU A 162 -4.50 8.65 19.51
CA GLU A 162 -3.72 9.87 19.32
C GLU A 162 -2.49 9.86 20.23
N GLY A 163 -1.42 10.48 19.75
CA GLY A 163 -0.19 10.64 20.54
C GLY A 163 0.93 11.28 19.77
N ASN A 164 2.04 11.46 20.46
CA ASN A 164 3.24 12.06 19.90
C ASN A 164 4.29 11.00 19.57
N PHE A 165 5.05 11.27 18.51
CA PHE A 165 6.18 10.46 18.06
C PHE A 165 7.42 11.31 17.89
N VAL A 166 8.57 10.74 18.22
CA VAL A 166 9.89 11.32 18.01
C VAL A 166 10.75 10.29 17.28
N ASN A 167 11.28 10.67 16.11
CA ASN A 167 12.12 9.79 15.29
C ASN A 167 11.48 8.41 14.97
N GLY A 168 10.16 8.35 14.83
CA GLY A 168 9.41 7.15 14.49
C GLY A 168 8.96 6.30 15.67
N ARG A 169 9.25 6.72 16.92
CA ARG A 169 8.87 6.02 18.15
C ARG A 169 7.86 6.83 18.95
N GLU A 170 6.97 6.14 19.63
CA GLU A 170 6.03 6.74 20.58
C GLU A 170 6.78 7.51 21.66
N ASN A 171 6.30 8.71 22.00
CA ASN A 171 6.90 9.53 23.05
C ASN A 171 5.82 10.34 23.78
N GLY A 172 5.78 10.23 25.11
CA GLY A 172 4.78 10.86 25.95
C GLY A 172 3.47 10.11 26.01
N LEU A 173 2.38 10.83 26.28
CA LEU A 173 1.06 10.25 26.46
C LEU A 173 0.43 9.84 25.14
N ILE A 174 0.08 8.55 25.06
CA ILE A 174 -0.77 7.97 24.00
C ILE A 174 -2.14 7.70 24.58
N LYS A 175 -3.19 8.13 23.87
CA LYS A 175 -4.58 7.84 24.21
C LYS A 175 -5.20 6.91 23.20
N GLU A 176 -5.94 5.93 23.68
CA GLU A 176 -6.73 5.01 22.87
C GLU A 176 -8.22 5.22 23.18
N TYR A 177 -9.06 5.09 22.17
CA TYR A 177 -10.49 5.28 22.26
C TYR A 177 -11.24 4.04 21.76
N HIS A 178 -12.44 3.86 22.23
CA HIS A 178 -13.41 2.90 21.68
C HIS A 178 -14.06 3.46 20.39
N GLU A 179 -14.67 2.59 19.59
CA GLU A 179 -15.38 3.00 18.36
C GLU A 179 -16.56 3.96 18.60
N ASN A 180 -17.06 4.04 19.82
CA ASN A 180 -18.08 4.99 20.25
C ASN A 180 -17.53 6.36 20.69
N GLY A 181 -16.17 6.52 20.62
CA GLY A 181 -15.44 7.73 21.00
C GLY A 181 -15.10 7.85 22.49
N ASP A 182 -15.54 6.91 23.34
CA ASP A 182 -15.16 6.92 24.76
C ASP A 182 -13.67 6.57 24.93
N LEU A 183 -12.99 7.23 25.87
CA LEU A 183 -11.60 6.93 26.21
C LEU A 183 -11.48 5.48 26.70
N LYS A 184 -10.57 4.72 26.10
CA LYS A 184 -10.32 3.31 26.39
C LYS A 184 -9.08 3.12 27.28
N ALA A 185 -8.00 3.83 26.94
CA ALA A 185 -6.76 3.72 27.69
C ALA A 185 -5.88 4.96 27.54
N GLU A 186 -5.04 5.20 28.53
CA GLU A 186 -3.93 6.12 28.52
C GLU A 186 -2.65 5.39 28.88
N LYS A 187 -1.55 5.67 28.17
CA LYS A 187 -0.24 5.05 28.36
C LYS A 187 0.84 6.07 28.12
N ASN A 188 1.85 6.14 28.97
CA ASN A 188 3.05 6.92 28.68
C ASN A 188 4.13 6.09 28.03
N TYR A 189 4.80 6.67 27.04
CA TYR A 189 5.89 6.05 26.32
C TYR A 189 7.15 6.92 26.43
N ASN A 190 8.30 6.26 26.52
CA ASN A 190 9.59 6.89 26.42
C ASN A 190 10.40 6.18 25.32
N GLU A 191 10.63 6.88 24.20
CA GLU A 191 11.36 6.36 23.04
C GLU A 191 10.86 5.00 22.50
N GLY A 192 9.55 4.75 22.57
CA GLY A 192 8.88 3.55 22.12
C GLY A 192 8.65 2.50 23.21
N ASP A 193 9.25 2.68 24.39
CA ASP A 193 9.03 1.80 25.55
C ASP A 193 7.86 2.32 26.41
N VAL A 194 6.87 1.44 26.67
CA VAL A 194 5.73 1.78 27.50
C VAL A 194 6.10 1.77 28.97
N ASP A 195 5.78 2.83 29.68
CA ASP A 195 5.76 2.82 31.15
C ASP A 195 4.52 2.05 31.64
N VAL A 196 4.72 0.80 32.03
CA VAL A 196 3.65 -0.12 32.47
C VAL A 196 2.89 0.45 33.68
N ALA A 197 3.56 1.20 34.56
CA ALA A 197 2.93 1.82 35.73
C ALA A 197 2.00 2.98 35.35
N SER A 198 2.17 3.56 34.18
CA SER A 198 1.34 4.66 33.67
C SER A 198 0.03 4.21 33.04
N ILE A 199 -0.14 2.90 32.79
CA ILE A 199 -1.30 2.37 32.05
C ILE A 199 -2.56 2.57 32.86
N LYS A 200 -3.50 3.32 32.29
CA LYS A 200 -4.86 3.50 32.82
C LYS A 200 -5.84 2.96 31.78
N THR A 201 -6.80 2.16 32.20
CA THR A 201 -7.87 1.64 31.36
C THR A 201 -9.22 2.13 31.85
N TYR A 202 -10.15 2.34 30.91
CA TYR A 202 -11.47 2.88 31.18
C TYR A 202 -12.51 2.01 30.50
N GLU A 203 -13.60 1.71 31.22
CA GLU A 203 -14.76 1.05 30.65
C GLU A 203 -15.57 2.03 29.80
N PRO A 204 -16.15 1.58 28.69
CA PRO A 204 -16.97 2.44 27.84
C PRO A 204 -18.22 2.92 28.59
N LYS A 205 -18.48 4.22 28.54
CA LYS A 205 -19.67 4.85 29.17
C LYS A 205 -20.96 4.51 28.46
N LYS A 206 -20.89 4.14 27.18
CA LYS A 206 -22.03 3.75 26.34
C LYS A 206 -21.75 2.35 25.76
N PRO A 207 -22.82 1.53 25.54
CA PRO A 207 -22.65 0.25 24.88
C PRO A 207 -21.95 0.46 23.50
N ILE A 208 -20.94 -0.35 23.25
CA ILE A 208 -20.34 -0.41 21.91
C ILE A 208 -21.31 -1.18 21.04
N VAL A 209 -22.07 -0.47 20.20
CA VAL A 209 -22.90 -1.09 19.16
C VAL A 209 -21.94 -1.62 18.10
N LYS A 210 -21.54 -2.88 18.21
CA LYS A 210 -20.91 -3.57 17.10
C LYS A 210 -21.91 -3.52 15.96
N LYS A 211 -21.57 -2.88 14.83
CA LYS A 211 -22.28 -3.07 13.58
C LYS A 211 -22.25 -4.57 13.33
N SER A 212 -23.35 -5.27 13.63
CA SER A 212 -23.45 -6.68 13.24
C SER A 212 -23.30 -6.67 11.73
N ASP A 213 -22.34 -7.40 11.23
CA ASP A 213 -22.26 -7.73 9.82
C ASP A 213 -23.48 -8.60 9.49
N ASN A 214 -24.65 -7.98 9.38
CA ASN A 214 -25.87 -8.59 8.90
C ASN A 214 -25.75 -8.87 7.38
N ILE A 215 -24.64 -9.48 6.98
CA ILE A 215 -24.49 -10.07 5.64
C ILE A 215 -25.20 -11.44 5.59
N LEU A 216 -25.59 -12.01 6.72
CA LEU A 216 -26.21 -13.34 6.78
C LEU A 216 -27.74 -13.37 6.69
N ASP A 217 -28.44 -12.24 6.82
CA ASP A 217 -29.91 -12.23 6.80
C ASP A 217 -30.52 -12.22 5.38
N ASN A 218 -29.72 -12.03 4.32
CA ASN A 218 -30.17 -12.05 2.94
C ASN A 218 -29.56 -13.19 2.09
N ALA A 219 -28.92 -14.17 2.71
CA ALA A 219 -28.52 -15.38 1.99
C ALA A 219 -29.78 -16.21 1.68
N PRO A 220 -30.01 -16.63 0.41
CA PRO A 220 -31.12 -17.51 0.09
C PRO A 220 -30.99 -18.79 0.90
N LYS A 221 -32.03 -19.16 1.66
CA LYS A 221 -32.11 -20.43 2.37
C LYS A 221 -32.04 -21.56 1.34
N ILE A 222 -30.88 -22.20 1.26
CA ILE A 222 -30.73 -23.44 0.51
C ILE A 222 -31.43 -24.52 1.31
N THR A 223 -32.62 -24.91 0.90
CA THR A 223 -33.30 -26.12 1.34
C THR A 223 -32.54 -27.31 0.74
N VAL A 224 -31.72 -27.96 1.55
CA VAL A 224 -31.12 -29.27 1.18
C VAL A 224 -32.23 -30.31 1.34
N SER A 225 -32.71 -30.83 0.21
CA SER A 225 -33.53 -32.05 0.17
C SER A 225 -32.68 -33.21 0.70
N LYS A 226 -33.22 -33.92 1.68
CA LYS A 226 -32.71 -35.25 2.07
C LYS A 226 -33.01 -36.22 0.95
N ASP A 227 -31.98 -36.77 0.32
CA ASP A 227 -32.05 -38.10 -0.25
C ASP A 227 -30.64 -38.69 -0.36
N GLU A 228 -30.49 -39.79 0.36
CA GLU A 228 -29.70 -41.02 0.15
C GLU A 228 -28.16 -40.96 0.13
N ALA A 229 -27.60 -41.60 1.15
CA ALA A 229 -26.24 -42.10 1.23
C ALA A 229 -26.03 -43.34 0.31
N PRO A 230 -24.79 -43.59 -0.10
CA PRO A 230 -24.20 -44.87 0.31
C PRO A 230 -22.87 -44.74 1.06
N ASN A 231 -22.70 -45.72 1.95
CA ASN A 231 -21.52 -46.00 2.75
C ASN A 231 -20.21 -45.98 1.98
N ASP A 232 -19.16 -45.34 2.57
CA ASP A 232 -17.98 -46.05 3.02
C ASP A 232 -17.02 -45.18 3.83
N ALA A 233 -16.67 -45.75 4.97
CA ALA A 233 -15.46 -45.62 5.77
C ALA A 233 -14.84 -44.24 6.04
N ALA A 234 -15.02 -43.82 7.27
CA ALA A 234 -14.03 -43.19 8.14
C ALA A 234 -13.23 -41.97 7.62
N LYS A 235 -13.74 -40.74 7.82
CA LYS A 235 -12.94 -39.64 8.34
C LYS A 235 -13.78 -38.78 9.27
N LYS A 236 -13.40 -38.79 10.55
CA LYS A 236 -13.96 -37.96 11.62
C LYS A 236 -13.99 -36.49 11.20
N GLY A 237 -15.15 -35.88 11.38
CA GLY A 237 -15.46 -34.56 11.82
C GLY A 237 -14.55 -33.42 11.40
N SER A 238 -14.99 -32.62 10.43
CA SER A 238 -14.54 -31.23 10.33
C SER A 238 -15.76 -30.32 10.42
N GLY A 239 -16.22 -30.08 11.63
CA GLY A 239 -16.86 -28.82 11.96
C GLY A 239 -15.84 -27.70 11.75
N PRO A 240 -16.25 -26.40 11.74
CA PRO A 240 -15.31 -25.30 11.59
C PRO A 240 -14.23 -25.45 12.67
N MET A 241 -12.95 -25.48 12.23
CA MET A 241 -11.80 -25.69 13.11
C MET A 241 -11.72 -24.53 14.09
N ILE A 242 -11.97 -24.81 15.37
CA ILE A 242 -11.84 -23.83 16.45
C ILE A 242 -10.39 -23.85 16.93
N LEU A 243 -9.69 -22.71 16.74
CA LEU A 243 -8.31 -22.56 17.18
C LEU A 243 -8.25 -22.31 18.68
N ASN A 244 -7.57 -23.20 19.41
CA ASN A 244 -7.24 -23.06 20.83
C ASN A 244 -5.80 -23.50 21.08
N GLY A 245 -5.07 -22.75 21.91
CA GLY A 245 -3.66 -23.01 22.21
C GLY A 245 -2.71 -22.39 21.19
N GLN A 246 -1.49 -22.91 21.13
CA GLN A 246 -0.43 -22.39 20.24
C GLN A 246 -0.70 -22.77 18.77
N HIS A 247 -0.76 -21.78 17.88
CA HIS A 247 -0.92 -21.96 16.45
C HIS A 247 -0.08 -20.96 15.67
N THR A 248 0.46 -21.41 14.53
CA THR A 248 1.09 -20.56 13.53
C THR A 248 0.22 -20.56 12.28
N LEU A 249 -0.28 -19.39 11.88
CA LEU A 249 -1.12 -19.22 10.69
C LEU A 249 -0.30 -18.66 9.53
N TYR A 250 -0.62 -19.09 8.33
CA TYR A 250 0.08 -18.71 7.10
C TYR A 250 -0.88 -18.09 6.09
N ASN A 251 -0.39 -17.17 5.25
CA ASN A 251 -1.10 -16.71 4.07
C ASN A 251 -0.93 -17.69 2.90
N LYS A 252 -1.60 -17.38 1.76
CA LYS A 252 -1.51 -18.18 0.53
C LYS A 252 -0.09 -18.33 -0.04
N ASN A 253 0.83 -17.43 0.33
CA ASN A 253 2.23 -17.44 -0.08
C ASN A 253 3.13 -18.18 0.92
N LYS A 254 2.55 -18.92 1.88
CA LYS A 254 3.23 -19.65 2.96
C LYS A 254 4.05 -18.78 3.92
N GLN A 255 3.72 -17.50 4.01
CA GLN A 255 4.33 -16.58 4.97
C GLN A 255 3.51 -16.56 6.26
N ILE A 256 4.17 -16.52 7.41
CA ILE A 256 3.53 -16.48 8.74
C ILE A 256 2.71 -15.19 8.86
N THR A 257 1.43 -15.30 9.16
CA THR A 257 0.56 -14.15 9.43
C THR A 257 0.29 -13.94 10.91
N LYS A 258 0.24 -15.02 11.68
CA LYS A 258 0.14 -14.97 13.15
C LYS A 258 0.87 -16.15 13.74
N ASP A 259 1.59 -15.91 14.82
CA ASP A 259 2.25 -16.95 15.60
C ASP A 259 2.02 -16.68 17.08
N GLY A 260 1.29 -17.58 17.76
CA GLY A 260 0.94 -17.38 19.16
C GLY A 260 -0.27 -18.18 19.63
N ILE A 261 -0.81 -17.77 20.77
CA ILE A 261 -1.89 -18.45 21.49
C ILE A 261 -3.25 -17.93 21.03
N PHE A 262 -4.16 -18.85 20.72
CA PHE A 262 -5.55 -18.59 20.40
C PHE A 262 -6.48 -19.14 21.48
N SER A 263 -7.60 -18.49 21.68
CA SER A 263 -8.75 -18.97 22.48
C SER A 263 -10.04 -18.70 21.70
N ASN A 264 -10.77 -19.77 21.38
CA ASN A 264 -12.02 -19.70 20.60
C ASN A 264 -11.89 -18.81 19.34
N ASN A 265 -10.86 -19.07 18.50
CA ASN A 265 -10.50 -18.30 17.31
C ASN A 265 -10.01 -16.86 17.57
N THR A 266 -9.99 -16.40 18.81
CA THR A 266 -9.43 -15.08 19.17
C THR A 266 -7.94 -15.19 19.39
N PHE A 267 -7.14 -14.32 18.71
CA PHE A 267 -5.69 -14.26 18.91
C PHE A 267 -5.39 -13.58 20.24
N MET A 268 -4.89 -14.33 21.22
CA MET A 268 -4.72 -13.88 22.59
C MET A 268 -3.31 -13.36 22.88
N GLU A 269 -2.29 -14.05 22.42
CA GLU A 269 -0.89 -13.71 22.72
C GLU A 269 0.02 -14.13 21.60
N GLY A 270 1.00 -13.29 21.22
CA GLY A 270 1.99 -13.60 20.20
C GLY A 270 2.21 -12.46 19.21
N LYS A 271 2.68 -12.82 18.02
CA LYS A 271 3.05 -11.88 16.96
C LYS A 271 2.16 -12.02 15.73
N ALA A 272 1.68 -10.88 15.20
CA ALA A 272 1.01 -10.81 13.91
C ALA A 272 1.93 -10.11 12.88
N TYR A 273 2.09 -10.71 11.71
CA TYR A 273 3.04 -10.30 10.68
C TYR A 273 2.29 -9.72 9.49
N PHE A 274 2.71 -8.55 9.03
CA PHE A 274 2.10 -7.83 7.93
C PHE A 274 3.09 -7.66 6.79
N TYR A 275 2.64 -7.93 5.57
CA TYR A 275 3.46 -7.90 4.37
C TYR A 275 2.87 -6.92 3.37
N ASN A 276 3.72 -6.28 2.56
CA ASN A 276 3.26 -5.50 1.43
C ASN A 276 2.87 -6.44 0.25
N GLU A 277 2.38 -5.85 -0.84
CA GLU A 277 1.96 -6.57 -2.05
C GLU A 277 3.09 -7.40 -2.70
N ASN A 278 4.36 -7.05 -2.45
CA ASN A 278 5.53 -7.78 -2.93
C ASN A 278 5.98 -8.90 -1.96
N GLY A 279 5.22 -9.16 -0.89
CA GLY A 279 5.54 -10.18 0.10
C GLY A 279 6.67 -9.79 1.06
N ILE A 280 7.06 -8.52 1.13
CA ILE A 280 8.08 -8.04 2.05
C ILE A 280 7.42 -7.74 3.40
N LEU A 281 7.99 -8.29 4.49
CA LEU A 281 7.53 -8.04 5.86
C LEU A 281 7.71 -6.55 6.20
N THR A 282 6.61 -5.89 6.53
CA THR A 282 6.59 -4.44 6.81
C THR A 282 6.37 -4.11 8.27
N ARG A 283 5.73 -5.05 9.02
CA ARG A 283 5.35 -4.81 10.40
C ARG A 283 5.17 -6.11 11.15
N ILE A 284 5.56 -6.13 12.44
CA ILE A 284 5.27 -7.21 13.38
C ILE A 284 4.55 -6.60 14.57
N ALA A 285 3.27 -6.88 14.73
CA ALA A 285 2.46 -6.44 15.87
C ALA A 285 2.46 -7.50 16.98
N VAL A 286 2.64 -7.08 18.22
CA VAL A 286 2.64 -7.95 19.40
C VAL A 286 1.31 -7.83 20.11
N TYR A 287 0.77 -8.99 20.52
CA TYR A 287 -0.50 -9.12 21.24
C TYR A 287 -0.30 -9.80 22.59
N LYS A 288 -1.04 -9.35 23.60
CA LYS A 288 -1.13 -9.96 24.93
C LYS A 288 -2.55 -9.83 25.46
N ASN A 289 -3.11 -10.95 25.98
CA ASN A 289 -4.49 -11.02 26.45
C ASN A 289 -5.54 -10.53 25.42
N GLY A 290 -5.32 -10.83 24.14
CA GLY A 290 -6.20 -10.39 23.06
C GLY A 290 -6.06 -8.91 22.66
N VAL A 291 -5.16 -8.16 23.29
CA VAL A 291 -4.94 -6.73 23.05
C VAL A 291 -3.61 -6.52 22.34
N TYR A 292 -3.61 -5.68 21.32
CA TYR A 292 -2.38 -5.18 20.69
C TYR A 292 -1.60 -4.32 21.69
N ILE A 293 -0.32 -4.65 21.91
CA ILE A 293 0.53 -3.95 22.89
C ILE A 293 1.66 -3.16 22.27
N GLY A 294 1.91 -3.28 20.96
CA GLY A 294 2.94 -2.53 20.24
C GLY A 294 3.53 -3.31 19.08
N ASP A 295 4.45 -2.68 18.36
CA ASP A 295 5.22 -3.31 17.28
C ASP A 295 6.60 -3.72 17.78
N THR A 296 7.14 -4.83 17.25
CA THR A 296 8.54 -5.21 17.45
C THR A 296 9.34 -4.96 16.17
N GLN A 297 10.65 -4.86 16.29
CA GLN A 297 11.52 -4.64 15.15
C GLN A 297 11.46 -5.82 14.17
N VAL A 298 11.45 -5.48 12.88
CA VAL A 298 11.72 -6.43 11.80
C VAL A 298 13.23 -6.53 11.71
N ASP A 299 13.81 -7.63 12.19
CA ASP A 299 15.25 -7.89 12.00
C ASP A 299 15.55 -7.92 10.50
N LYS A 300 16.58 -7.19 10.11
CA LYS A 300 17.00 -7.02 8.70
C LYS A 300 17.65 -8.29 8.16
#